data_334a7c410117cf4a9bc57010fae41be6
#
_entry.id   334a7c410117cf4a9bc57010fae41be6
#
_cell.length_a   1.000
_cell.length_b   1.000
_cell.length_c   1.000
_cell.angle_alpha   90.00
_cell.angle_beta   90.00
_cell.angle_gamma   90.00
#
_symmetry.space_group_name_H-M   'P 1'
#
loop_
_entity.id
_entity.type
_entity.pdbx_description
1 polymer ?
#
loop_
_entity_poly.entity_id
_entity_poly.type
_entity_poly.pdbx_seq_one_letter_code
_entity_poly.pdbx_strand_id
1 'polypeptide(L)'
;MKNIKNMIVVGGLCLSIACSAVFTLSPMTVYAINTIEYETEYMEPIEESDYLVNQNSRNIFTKIAKKAVKKAINNKARLVNFAEKVAGKTVAKNVNKFFTPTTRALKPLLKWSEIPGQAVYDAIFTAIINAGGSRSVAVNVPNAVREVLEWTLF
;
A
#
# COMPACT_ATOMS: atom_id res chain seq x y z
N MET A 1 -27.51 15.39 43.52
CA MET A 1 -28.85 14.99 43.95
C MET A 1 -29.49 14.17 42.84
N LYS A 2 -29.94 12.97 43.23
CA LYS A 2 -30.95 12.07 42.67
C LYS A 2 -30.60 11.45 41.28
N ASN A 3 -30.15 10.19 41.18
CA ASN A 3 -30.79 8.87 41.44
C ASN A 3 -32.11 8.69 40.67
N ILE A 4 -32.18 7.59 39.95
CA ILE A 4 -33.22 6.56 39.98
C ILE A 4 -32.95 5.62 38.78
N LYS A 5 -32.42 4.45 38.97
CA LYS A 5 -32.99 3.13 39.32
C LYS A 5 -33.72 2.44 38.14
N ASN A 6 -33.14 1.30 37.77
CA ASN A 6 -33.71 -0.03 37.51
C ASN A 6 -35.18 -0.11 37.08
N MET A 7 -35.41 -0.84 36.02
CA MET A 7 -36.54 -1.79 36.05
C MET A 7 -36.31 -2.98 35.10
N ILE A 8 -36.16 -4.13 35.73
CA ILE A 8 -36.22 -5.47 35.18
C ILE A 8 -37.71 -5.78 34.97
N VAL A 9 -38.06 -6.33 33.85
CA VAL A 9 -39.30 -7.08 33.72
C VAL A 9 -39.02 -8.43 33.10
N VAL A 10 -39.22 -9.42 33.95
CA VAL A 10 -39.26 -10.86 33.67
C VAL A 10 -40.68 -11.21 33.29
N GLY A 11 -40.88 -12.13 32.39
CA GLY A 11 -42.08 -12.95 32.39
C GLY A 11 -42.66 -13.25 31.03
N GLY A 12 -42.79 -14.52 30.74
CA GLY A 12 -43.77 -15.04 29.80
C GLY A 12 -43.34 -16.28 29.03
N LEU A 13 -43.36 -17.42 29.71
CA LEU A 13 -43.46 -18.76 29.07
C LEU A 13 -44.80 -18.87 28.34
N CYS A 14 -44.83 -19.36 27.13
CA CYS A 14 -45.94 -20.14 26.61
C CYS A 14 -45.45 -21.25 25.70
N LEU A 15 -45.83 -22.44 26.12
CA LEU A 15 -45.60 -23.76 25.50
C LEU A 15 -46.53 -23.98 24.30
N SER A 16 -46.06 -24.89 23.44
CA SER A 16 -46.74 -25.85 22.57
C SER A 16 -47.42 -25.31 21.28
N ILE A 17 -47.05 -25.90 20.15
CA ILE A 17 -47.67 -27.06 19.54
C ILE A 17 -46.87 -27.51 18.31
N ALA A 18 -46.68 -28.81 18.22
CA ALA A 18 -46.03 -29.51 17.12
C ALA A 18 -46.76 -29.30 15.78
N CYS A 19 -46.01 -29.10 14.71
CA CYS A 19 -46.41 -29.52 13.37
C CYS A 19 -45.18 -29.93 12.56
N SER A 20 -45.14 -31.23 12.28
CA SER A 20 -44.17 -31.88 11.44
C SER A 20 -44.24 -31.37 10.02
N ALA A 21 -43.24 -30.71 9.55
CA ALA A 21 -42.96 -30.58 8.13
C ALA A 21 -41.43 -30.77 7.95
N VAL A 22 -41.11 -31.95 7.43
CA VAL A 22 -39.76 -32.30 7.02
C VAL A 22 -39.44 -31.45 5.80
N PHE A 23 -38.80 -30.30 6.04
CA PHE A 23 -38.05 -29.61 5.02
C PHE A 23 -36.58 -29.86 5.32
N THR A 24 -35.97 -30.71 4.50
CA THR A 24 -34.52 -30.84 4.41
C THR A 24 -33.96 -29.54 3.87
N LEU A 25 -33.75 -28.56 4.76
CA LEU A 25 -32.92 -27.42 4.50
C LEU A 25 -31.48 -27.88 4.67
N SER A 26 -30.79 -28.04 3.53
CA SER A 26 -29.35 -28.10 3.49
C SER A 26 -28.77 -26.97 4.36
N PRO A 27 -27.77 -27.25 5.22
CA PRO A 27 -27.12 -26.18 5.92
C PRO A 27 -26.39 -25.33 4.88
N MET A 28 -26.95 -24.18 4.56
CA MET A 28 -26.24 -23.12 3.96
C MET A 28 -25.10 -22.78 4.94
N THR A 29 -23.93 -23.29 4.65
CA THR A 29 -22.69 -22.85 5.30
C THR A 29 -22.61 -21.36 5.06
N VAL A 30 -22.99 -20.60 6.07
CA VAL A 30 -22.64 -19.18 6.17
C VAL A 30 -21.11 -19.20 6.22
N TYR A 31 -20.49 -18.94 5.06
CA TYR A 31 -19.10 -18.58 5.06
C TYR A 31 -19.02 -17.32 5.90
N ALA A 32 -18.59 -17.48 7.14
CA ALA A 32 -18.10 -16.37 7.91
C ALA A 32 -17.05 -15.70 7.01
N ILE A 33 -17.37 -14.51 6.53
CA ILE A 33 -16.38 -13.63 5.94
C ILE A 33 -15.43 -13.36 7.10
N ASN A 34 -14.37 -14.17 7.19
CA ASN A 34 -13.23 -13.80 7.97
C ASN A 34 -12.84 -12.43 7.44
N THR A 35 -13.12 -11.41 8.21
CA THR A 35 -12.47 -10.14 8.09
C THR A 35 -11.00 -10.51 8.24
N ILE A 36 -10.30 -10.67 7.12
CA ILE A 36 -8.86 -10.81 7.10
C ILE A 36 -8.40 -9.45 7.64
N GLU A 37 -8.15 -9.44 8.94
CA GLU A 37 -7.41 -8.41 9.61
C GLU A 37 -6.05 -8.45 8.93
N TYR A 38 -5.84 -7.54 7.97
CA TYR A 38 -4.54 -7.39 7.34
C TYR A 38 -3.64 -6.84 8.43
N GLU A 39 -3.01 -7.74 9.18
CA GLU A 39 -1.78 -7.38 9.86
C GLU A 39 -0.92 -6.72 8.78
N THR A 40 -0.57 -5.47 9.00
CA THR A 40 0.38 -4.75 8.15
C THR A 40 1.73 -5.40 8.40
N GLU A 41 1.95 -6.53 7.73
CA GLU A 41 3.21 -7.23 7.76
C GLU A 41 4.30 -6.24 7.33
N TYR A 42 5.24 -5.99 8.25
CA TYR A 42 6.36 -5.11 7.96
C TYR A 42 7.15 -5.71 6.80
N MET A 43 7.21 -4.99 5.69
CA MET A 43 7.96 -5.41 4.52
C MET A 43 9.43 -5.08 4.70
N GLU A 44 10.30 -6.05 4.50
CA GLU A 44 11.74 -5.84 4.58
C GLU A 44 12.26 -4.89 3.49
N PRO A 45 13.34 -4.15 3.77
CA PRO A 45 14.00 -3.34 2.75
C PRO A 45 14.55 -4.22 1.62
N ILE A 46 14.46 -3.72 0.38
CA ILE A 46 14.98 -4.39 -0.80
C ILE A 46 16.51 -4.38 -0.84
N GLU A 47 17.11 -5.45 -1.36
CA GLU A 47 18.55 -5.58 -1.53
C GLU A 47 18.97 -5.54 -3.01
N GLU A 48 20.21 -5.11 -3.29
CA GLU A 48 20.75 -5.06 -4.68
C GLU A 48 20.84 -6.46 -5.29
N SER A 49 21.13 -7.48 -4.48
CA SER A 49 21.20 -8.89 -4.87
C SER A 49 19.93 -9.40 -5.56
N ASP A 50 18.76 -8.93 -5.15
CA ASP A 50 17.46 -9.35 -5.69
C ASP A 50 17.30 -8.98 -7.17
N TYR A 51 18.03 -7.97 -7.62
CA TYR A 51 17.95 -7.42 -8.97
C TYR A 51 19.12 -7.86 -9.88
N LEU A 52 20.23 -8.36 -9.32
CA LEU A 52 21.40 -8.79 -10.09
C LEU A 52 21.18 -10.14 -10.79
N VAL A 53 20.37 -11.04 -10.20
CA VAL A 53 20.11 -12.38 -10.73
C VAL A 53 19.25 -12.37 -12.00
N ASN A 54 18.46 -11.32 -12.22
CA ASN A 54 17.50 -11.22 -13.32
C ASN A 54 18.04 -10.56 -14.60
N GLN A 55 19.35 -10.31 -14.72
CA GLN A 55 19.92 -9.67 -15.91
C GLN A 55 19.83 -10.50 -17.20
N ASN A 56 19.55 -11.82 -17.11
CA ASN A 56 19.31 -12.69 -18.26
C ASN A 56 17.88 -12.68 -18.81
N SER A 57 16.94 -12.07 -18.12
CA SER A 57 15.60 -11.83 -18.63
C SER A 57 15.63 -10.56 -19.49
N ARG A 58 15.36 -10.69 -20.80
CA ARG A 58 15.29 -9.59 -21.79
C ARG A 58 14.20 -8.52 -21.48
N ASN A 59 13.79 -8.38 -20.27
CA ASN A 59 12.95 -7.29 -19.83
C ASN A 59 13.84 -6.09 -19.62
N ILE A 60 13.66 -5.10 -20.46
CA ILE A 60 14.27 -3.79 -20.46
C ILE A 60 14.00 -3.15 -19.08
N PHE A 61 14.84 -3.45 -18.09
CA PHE A 61 14.85 -2.70 -16.86
C PHE A 61 15.40 -1.32 -17.20
N THR A 62 14.53 -0.34 -17.26
CA THR A 62 14.94 1.05 -17.45
C THR A 62 15.89 1.40 -16.31
N LYS A 63 17.15 1.68 -16.67
CA LYS A 63 18.16 2.10 -15.67
C LYS A 63 17.93 3.57 -15.34
N ILE A 64 17.77 3.85 -14.06
CA ILE A 64 17.55 5.23 -13.60
C ILE A 64 18.90 5.87 -13.22
N ALA A 65 19.15 7.07 -13.73
CA ALA A 65 20.37 7.79 -13.41
C ALA A 65 20.38 8.21 -11.94
N LYS A 66 21.51 7.96 -11.25
CA LYS A 66 21.72 8.40 -9.87
C LYS A 66 21.52 9.91 -9.69
N LYS A 67 21.86 10.72 -10.71
CA LYS A 67 21.61 12.17 -10.73
C LYS A 67 20.11 12.50 -10.60
N ALA A 68 19.22 11.73 -11.29
CA ALA A 68 17.78 11.94 -11.23
C ALA A 68 17.26 11.64 -9.82
N VAL A 69 17.69 10.52 -9.22
CA VAL A 69 17.34 10.16 -7.84
C VAL A 69 17.81 11.22 -6.85
N LYS A 70 19.05 11.70 -6.96
CA LYS A 70 19.57 12.80 -6.12
C LYS A 70 18.74 14.09 -6.25
N LYS A 71 18.37 14.47 -7.48
CA LYS A 71 17.52 15.65 -7.72
C LYS A 71 16.12 15.48 -7.11
N ALA A 72 15.53 14.29 -7.21
CA ALA A 72 14.23 13.99 -6.62
C ALA A 72 14.25 14.06 -5.10
N ILE A 73 15.27 13.47 -4.46
CA ILE A 73 15.45 13.50 -3.00
C ILE A 73 15.61 14.94 -2.48
N ASN A 74 16.36 15.77 -3.20
CA ASN A 74 16.72 17.11 -2.74
C ASN A 74 15.71 18.19 -3.13
N ASN A 75 14.76 17.90 -4.02
CA ASN A 75 13.81 18.89 -4.52
C ASN A 75 12.37 18.39 -4.49
N LYS A 76 11.77 18.46 -3.31
CA LYS A 76 10.40 18.03 -3.06
C LYS A 76 9.39 18.71 -4.00
N ALA A 77 9.47 20.05 -4.10
CA ALA A 77 8.52 20.82 -4.91
C ALA A 77 8.56 20.40 -6.38
N ARG A 78 9.77 20.20 -6.91
CA ARG A 78 9.95 19.76 -8.30
C ARG A 78 9.38 18.37 -8.52
N LEU A 79 9.65 17.41 -7.62
CA LEU A 79 9.11 16.06 -7.71
C LEU A 79 7.58 16.06 -7.69
N VAL A 80 6.97 16.81 -6.77
CA VAL A 80 5.51 16.92 -6.66
C VAL A 80 4.90 17.55 -7.91
N ASN A 81 5.49 18.62 -8.44
CA ASN A 81 5.01 19.29 -9.66
C ASN A 81 5.09 18.38 -10.89
N PHE A 82 6.15 17.59 -11.02
CA PHE A 82 6.25 16.63 -12.11
C PHE A 82 5.27 15.46 -11.93
N ALA A 83 5.11 14.95 -10.71
CA ALA A 83 4.12 13.91 -10.40
C ALA A 83 2.68 14.39 -10.70
N GLU A 84 2.39 15.68 -10.50
CA GLU A 84 1.09 16.26 -10.89
C GLU A 84 0.87 16.22 -12.40
N LYS A 85 1.89 16.53 -13.19
CA LYS A 85 1.83 16.52 -14.66
C LYS A 85 1.65 15.12 -15.22
N VAL A 86 2.30 14.12 -14.60
CA VAL A 86 2.32 12.73 -15.06
C VAL A 86 1.08 11.97 -14.60
N ALA A 87 0.73 12.09 -13.31
CA ALA A 87 -0.26 11.24 -12.65
C ALA A 87 -1.43 12.01 -12.01
N GLY A 88 -1.45 13.33 -12.13
CA GLY A 88 -2.52 14.20 -11.67
C GLY A 88 -2.43 14.60 -10.19
N LYS A 89 -3.31 15.54 -9.81
CA LYS A 89 -3.30 16.23 -8.51
C LYS A 89 -3.41 15.28 -7.30
N THR A 90 -4.22 14.22 -7.40
CA THR A 90 -4.43 13.29 -6.29
C THR A 90 -3.14 12.52 -5.98
N VAL A 91 -2.45 12.03 -7.01
CA VAL A 91 -1.17 11.32 -6.83
C VAL A 91 -0.10 12.28 -6.33
N ALA A 92 -0.03 13.51 -6.86
CA ALA A 92 0.90 14.54 -6.39
C ALA A 92 0.73 14.87 -4.90
N LYS A 93 -0.52 14.96 -4.40
CA LYS A 93 -0.80 15.11 -2.96
C LYS A 93 -0.24 13.94 -2.15
N ASN A 94 -0.37 12.72 -2.64
CA ASN A 94 0.18 11.52 -2.00
C ASN A 94 1.71 11.51 -2.05
N VAL A 95 2.34 11.89 -3.16
CA VAL A 95 3.80 12.09 -3.26
C VAL A 95 4.27 13.10 -2.22
N ASN A 96 3.56 14.21 -2.07
CA ASN A 96 3.86 15.22 -1.05
C ASN A 96 3.74 14.69 0.38
N LYS A 97 2.67 13.92 0.67
CA LYS A 97 2.42 13.31 1.99
C LYS A 97 3.49 12.27 2.35
N PHE A 98 3.83 11.40 1.42
CA PHE A 98 4.79 10.30 1.63
C PHE A 98 6.21 10.64 1.17
N PHE A 99 6.54 11.92 1.01
CA PHE A 99 7.87 12.34 0.54
C PHE A 99 9.00 11.84 1.45
N THR A 100 8.85 11.97 2.76
CA THR A 100 9.88 11.56 3.74
C THR A 100 10.17 10.06 3.69
N PRO A 101 9.19 9.13 3.78
CA PRO A 101 9.46 7.71 3.62
C PRO A 101 10.01 7.39 2.23
N THR A 102 9.50 8.00 1.15
CA THR A 102 10.01 7.84 -0.21
C THR A 102 11.51 8.19 -0.30
N THR A 103 11.90 9.36 0.20
CA THR A 103 13.31 9.78 0.12
C THR A 103 14.22 8.93 0.99
N ARG A 104 13.73 8.44 2.14
CA ARG A 104 14.47 7.52 2.99
C ARG A 104 14.75 6.20 2.27
N ALA A 105 13.76 5.67 1.55
CA ALA A 105 13.89 4.44 0.78
C ALA A 105 14.81 4.58 -0.45
N LEU A 106 14.82 5.74 -1.10
CA LEU A 106 15.65 5.99 -2.28
C LEU A 106 17.15 6.23 -1.96
N LYS A 107 17.48 6.69 -0.74
CA LYS A 107 18.88 6.99 -0.37
C LYS A 107 19.80 5.77 -0.45
N PRO A 108 19.45 4.57 0.02
CA PRO A 108 20.30 3.37 -0.11
C PRO A 108 20.62 3.04 -1.57
N LEU A 109 19.64 3.19 -2.49
CA LEU A 109 19.82 2.89 -3.91
C LEU A 109 20.95 3.71 -4.58
N LEU A 110 21.28 4.87 -4.03
CA LEU A 110 22.39 5.68 -4.54
C LEU A 110 23.77 5.01 -4.38
N LYS A 111 23.87 4.02 -3.48
CA LYS A 111 25.08 3.24 -3.25
C LYS A 111 25.23 2.06 -4.24
N TRP A 112 24.13 1.62 -4.85
CA TRP A 112 24.11 0.51 -5.78
C TRP A 112 24.96 0.81 -7.02
N SER A 113 25.45 -0.22 -7.69
CA SER A 113 26.17 -0.07 -8.95
C SER A 113 25.27 0.55 -10.03
N GLU A 114 24.08 0.03 -10.18
CA GLU A 114 23.01 0.48 -11.07
C GLU A 114 21.70 0.55 -10.32
N ILE A 115 20.79 1.43 -10.75
CA ILE A 115 19.46 1.57 -10.15
C ILE A 115 18.40 1.12 -11.17
N PRO A 116 17.89 -0.12 -11.09
CA PRO A 116 16.76 -0.55 -11.91
C PRO A 116 15.50 0.24 -11.57
N GLY A 117 14.67 0.56 -12.56
CA GLY A 117 13.39 1.24 -12.35
C GLY A 117 12.47 0.45 -11.42
N GLN A 118 12.53 -0.89 -11.49
CA GLN A 118 11.77 -1.75 -10.60
C GLN A 118 12.22 -1.61 -9.13
N ALA A 119 13.52 -1.54 -8.87
CA ALA A 119 14.02 -1.31 -7.51
C ALA A 119 13.53 0.01 -6.90
N VAL A 120 13.43 1.07 -7.72
CA VAL A 120 12.83 2.33 -7.28
C VAL A 120 11.35 2.15 -6.91
N TYR A 121 10.60 1.41 -7.75
CA TYR A 121 9.20 1.12 -7.48
C TYR A 121 9.05 0.36 -6.16
N ASP A 122 9.76 -0.75 -5.99
CA ASP A 122 9.63 -1.65 -4.85
C ASP A 122 10.07 -0.97 -3.54
N ALA A 123 11.16 -0.18 -3.57
CA ALA A 123 11.61 0.60 -2.42
C ALA A 123 10.55 1.59 -1.93
N ILE A 124 9.91 2.31 -2.87
CA ILE A 124 8.89 3.31 -2.52
C ILE A 124 7.60 2.61 -2.07
N PHE A 125 7.21 1.52 -2.74
CA PHE A 125 6.04 0.72 -2.38
C PHE A 125 6.15 0.24 -0.93
N THR A 126 7.24 -0.45 -0.60
CA THR A 126 7.55 -0.94 0.75
C THR A 126 7.54 0.20 1.78
N ALA A 127 8.19 1.33 1.47
CA ALA A 127 8.23 2.48 2.38
C ALA A 127 6.86 3.10 2.65
N ILE A 128 5.96 3.12 1.65
CA ILE A 128 4.60 3.66 1.81
C ILE A 128 3.73 2.70 2.64
N ILE A 129 3.80 1.40 2.39
CA ILE A 129 3.08 0.39 3.20
C ILE A 129 3.54 0.47 4.65
N ASN A 130 4.86 0.46 4.91
CA ASN A 130 5.42 0.57 6.26
C ASN A 130 5.11 1.90 6.94
N ALA A 131 4.80 2.96 6.17
CA ALA A 131 4.34 4.24 6.68
C ALA A 131 2.80 4.34 6.86
N GLY A 132 2.08 3.23 6.75
CA GLY A 132 0.62 3.17 6.89
C GLY A 132 -0.15 3.73 5.69
N GLY A 133 0.45 3.75 4.51
CA GLY A 133 -0.24 4.11 3.27
C GLY A 133 -1.13 2.98 2.78
N SER A 134 -2.28 3.33 2.18
CA SER A 134 -3.14 2.32 1.54
C SER A 134 -2.44 1.67 0.33
N ARG A 135 -2.82 0.42 0.01
CA ARG A 135 -2.28 -0.30 -1.15
C ARG A 135 -2.42 0.49 -2.47
N SER A 136 -3.54 1.18 -2.66
CA SER A 136 -3.74 2.03 -3.84
C SER A 136 -2.71 3.17 -3.92
N VAL A 137 -2.40 3.82 -2.80
CA VAL A 137 -1.37 4.86 -2.74
C VAL A 137 0.02 4.26 -2.96
N ALA A 138 0.30 3.09 -2.38
CA ALA A 138 1.56 2.38 -2.53
C ALA A 138 1.81 1.89 -3.97
N VAL A 139 0.78 1.71 -4.78
CA VAL A 139 0.92 1.41 -6.21
C VAL A 139 1.10 2.68 -7.06
N ASN A 140 0.29 3.70 -6.82
CA ASN A 140 0.24 4.87 -7.69
C ASN A 140 1.43 5.83 -7.50
N VAL A 141 1.90 6.00 -6.26
CA VAL A 141 3.04 6.90 -5.97
C VAL A 141 4.36 6.39 -6.55
N PRO A 142 4.74 5.10 -6.37
CA PRO A 142 5.96 4.58 -6.99
C PRO A 142 5.95 4.67 -8.51
N ASN A 143 4.82 4.37 -9.16
CA ASN A 143 4.69 4.50 -10.61
C ASN A 143 4.96 5.94 -11.06
N ALA A 144 4.31 6.92 -10.43
CA ALA A 144 4.51 8.33 -10.76
C ALA A 144 5.95 8.79 -10.52
N VAL A 145 6.56 8.38 -9.40
CA VAL A 145 7.96 8.75 -9.09
C VAL A 145 8.93 8.11 -10.08
N ARG A 146 8.76 6.82 -10.40
CA ARG A 146 9.58 6.12 -11.39
C ARG A 146 9.49 6.82 -12.74
N GLU A 147 8.29 7.10 -13.21
CA GLU A 147 8.07 7.79 -14.48
C GLU A 147 8.75 9.18 -14.50
N VAL A 148 8.59 9.98 -13.45
CA VAL A 148 9.30 11.27 -13.33
C VAL A 148 10.82 11.09 -13.40
N LEU A 149 11.37 10.05 -12.78
CA LEU A 149 12.81 9.78 -12.80
C LEU A 149 13.31 9.33 -14.18
N GLU A 150 12.51 8.57 -14.90
CA GLU A 150 12.79 8.15 -16.28
C GLU A 150 12.77 9.34 -17.24
N TRP A 151 11.77 10.22 -17.13
CA TRP A 151 11.66 11.43 -17.96
C TRP A 151 12.74 12.48 -17.68
N THR A 152 13.35 12.48 -16.50
CA THR A 152 14.42 13.44 -16.17
C THR A 152 15.77 13.09 -16.82
N LEU A 153 15.83 11.98 -17.56
CA LEU A 153 17.03 11.52 -18.28
C LEU A 153 17.17 12.11 -19.68
N PHE A 154 16.12 12.75 -20.20
CA PHE A 154 16.10 13.35 -21.53
C PHE A 154 16.14 14.87 -21.49
#